data_6c4fa31f94b7a1718121e64564e9fc06
#
_entry.id   6c4fa31f94b7a1718121e64564e9fc06
#
_cell.length_a   1.000
_cell.length_b   1.000
_cell.length_c   1.000
_cell.angle_alpha   90.00
_cell.angle_beta   90.00
_cell.angle_gamma   90.00
#
_symmetry.space_group_name_H-M   'P 1'
#
loop_
_entity.id
_entity.type
_entity.pdbx_description
1 polymer ?
#
loop_
_entity_poly.entity_id
_entity_poly.type
_entity_poly.pdbx_seq_one_letter_code
_entity_poly.pdbx_strand_id
1 'polypeptide(L)'
;MYSIGTFSKLTKTTIAALRFYDKEGLLKPAYTDSKIGYRYYLSSQLVTVQKILSLRQIGIPIEQIKIMINTNDEQYQLEKYQQELRNNIMETQKKINIIQIMLDGEYPYDVFIKELDECIVYSRIARIDSNLQLYDFIQSTEKKDFCR
;
A
#
# COMPACT_ATOMS: atom_id res chain seq x y z
N MET A 1 24.01 26.60 -8.14
CA MET A 1 24.40 25.58 -7.16
C MET A 1 24.11 26.12 -5.76
N TYR A 2 23.50 25.33 -4.89
CA TYR A 2 23.06 25.75 -3.54
C TYR A 2 23.79 24.94 -2.48
N SER A 3 24.22 25.59 -1.40
CA SER A 3 24.72 24.87 -0.23
C SER A 3 23.60 24.02 0.39
N ILE A 4 23.94 22.95 1.12
CA ILE A 4 22.96 22.09 1.79
C ILE A 4 21.99 22.88 2.67
N GLY A 5 22.45 23.94 3.35
CA GLY A 5 21.59 24.79 4.19
C GLY A 5 20.59 25.61 3.37
N THR A 6 21.02 26.19 2.23
CA THR A 6 20.14 26.92 1.32
C THR A 6 19.16 25.95 0.62
N PHE A 7 19.64 24.80 0.21
CA PHE A 7 18.82 23.77 -0.45
C PHE A 7 17.75 23.19 0.50
N SER A 8 18.11 22.99 1.78
CA SER A 8 17.21 22.59 2.86
C SER A 8 16.02 23.59 3.01
N LYS A 9 16.31 24.88 3.00
CA LYS A 9 15.27 25.94 3.08
C LYS A 9 14.37 25.94 1.84
N LEU A 10 14.94 25.83 0.65
CA LEU A 10 14.20 25.81 -0.61
C LEU A 10 13.26 24.60 -0.72
N THR A 11 13.72 23.43 -0.28
CA THR A 11 12.95 22.18 -0.33
C THR A 11 12.04 21.96 0.86
N LYS A 12 12.11 22.83 1.89
CA LYS A 12 11.44 22.64 3.19
C LYS A 12 11.78 21.29 3.85
N THR A 13 13.01 20.82 3.62
CA THR A 13 13.52 19.54 4.11
C THR A 13 14.66 19.78 5.08
N THR A 14 14.78 18.99 6.14
CA THR A 14 15.88 19.16 7.10
C THR A 14 17.22 18.78 6.50
N ILE A 15 18.30 19.40 6.96
CA ILE A 15 19.68 19.03 6.57
C ILE A 15 19.95 17.55 6.88
N ALA A 16 19.42 17.04 8.00
CA ALA A 16 19.54 15.64 8.39
C ALA A 16 18.88 14.71 7.36
N ALA A 17 17.68 15.06 6.87
CA ALA A 17 17.01 14.29 5.83
C ALA A 17 17.78 14.31 4.50
N LEU A 18 18.35 15.45 4.10
CA LEU A 18 19.18 15.53 2.89
C LEU A 18 20.46 14.67 3.00
N ARG A 19 21.09 14.66 4.17
CA ARG A 19 22.24 13.77 4.44
C ARG A 19 21.84 12.29 4.43
N PHE A 20 20.65 11.98 4.95
CA PHE A 20 20.11 10.64 4.92
C PHE A 20 19.81 10.21 3.46
N TYR A 21 19.21 11.07 2.63
CA TYR A 21 18.97 10.76 1.22
C TYR A 21 20.28 10.55 0.43
N ASP A 22 21.34 11.30 0.76
CA ASP A 22 22.66 11.07 0.20
C ASP A 22 23.24 9.70 0.61
N LYS A 23 23.13 9.35 1.90
CA LYS A 23 23.59 8.06 2.44
C LYS A 23 22.86 6.89 1.78
N GLU A 24 21.53 6.98 1.65
CA GLU A 24 20.69 5.95 1.03
C GLU A 24 20.79 5.92 -0.51
N GLY A 25 21.48 6.90 -1.10
CA GLY A 25 21.65 6.99 -2.56
C GLY A 25 20.39 7.46 -3.29
N LEU A 26 19.43 8.08 -2.59
CA LEU A 26 18.23 8.69 -3.16
C LEU A 26 18.51 10.03 -3.82
N LEU A 27 19.38 10.82 -3.21
CA LEU A 27 19.77 12.15 -3.69
C LEU A 27 21.24 12.39 -3.41
N LYS A 28 22.09 12.17 -4.39
CA LYS A 28 23.51 12.50 -4.30
C LYS A 28 23.71 14.00 -4.48
N PRO A 29 24.59 14.68 -3.67
CA PRO A 29 24.96 16.03 -3.93
C PRO A 29 25.66 16.13 -5.31
N ALA A 30 25.44 17.24 -6.01
CA ALA A 30 26.10 17.49 -7.29
C ALA A 30 27.61 17.72 -7.12
N TYR A 31 28.00 18.26 -5.96
CA TYR A 31 29.38 18.47 -5.60
C TYR A 31 29.54 18.34 -4.08
N THR A 32 30.62 17.71 -3.65
CA THR A 32 31.05 17.68 -2.24
C THR A 32 32.48 18.20 -2.19
N ASP A 33 32.69 19.25 -1.39
CA ASP A 33 34.02 19.79 -1.17
C ASP A 33 34.88 18.78 -0.41
N SER A 34 35.97 18.33 -1.01
CA SER A 34 36.82 17.28 -0.47
C SER A 34 37.60 17.73 0.78
N LYS A 35 37.82 19.06 0.99
CA LYS A 35 38.59 19.59 2.10
C LYS A 35 37.74 19.78 3.36
N ILE A 36 36.49 20.24 3.20
CA ILE A 36 35.59 20.60 4.30
C ILE A 36 34.32 19.76 4.37
N GLY A 37 34.13 18.84 3.42
CA GLY A 37 32.97 17.95 3.39
C GLY A 37 31.62 18.65 3.10
N TYR A 38 31.64 19.90 2.62
CA TYR A 38 30.42 20.65 2.32
C TYR A 38 29.76 20.14 1.05
N ARG A 39 28.42 19.96 1.14
CA ARG A 39 27.59 19.44 0.05
C ARG A 39 26.87 20.56 -0.67
N TYR A 40 26.87 20.47 -1.98
CA TYR A 40 26.20 21.41 -2.88
C TYR A 40 25.27 20.69 -3.83
N TYR A 41 24.13 21.31 -4.11
CA TYR A 41 23.05 20.76 -4.93
C TYR A 41 22.69 21.72 -6.08
N LEU A 42 22.24 21.16 -7.21
CA LEU A 42 21.77 21.92 -8.37
C LEU A 42 20.27 22.24 -8.24
N SER A 43 19.83 23.28 -8.95
CA SER A 43 18.39 23.61 -9.06
C SER A 43 17.57 22.47 -9.68
N SER A 44 18.13 21.72 -10.64
CA SER A 44 17.47 20.57 -11.23
C SER A 44 17.14 19.46 -10.21
N GLN A 45 17.88 19.37 -9.12
CA GLN A 45 17.64 18.39 -8.05
C GLN A 45 16.44 18.73 -7.15
N LEU A 46 15.89 19.96 -7.25
CA LEU A 46 14.66 20.33 -6.53
C LEU A 46 13.48 19.42 -6.91
N VAL A 47 13.36 19.09 -8.20
CA VAL A 47 12.30 18.19 -8.70
C VAL A 47 12.42 16.80 -8.07
N THR A 48 13.65 16.28 -8.00
CA THR A 48 13.91 14.96 -7.36
C THR A 48 13.53 14.96 -5.90
N VAL A 49 13.87 16.02 -5.15
CA VAL A 49 13.47 16.11 -3.73
C VAL A 49 11.96 16.19 -3.58
N GLN A 50 11.28 17.00 -4.39
CA GLN A 50 9.82 17.08 -4.33
C GLN A 50 9.17 15.73 -4.61
N LYS A 51 9.68 14.98 -5.58
CA LYS A 51 9.24 13.62 -5.87
C LYS A 51 9.43 12.69 -4.66
N ILE A 52 10.62 12.69 -4.03
CA ILE A 52 10.88 11.91 -2.83
C ILE A 52 9.87 12.24 -1.72
N LEU A 53 9.64 13.54 -1.48
CA LEU A 53 8.72 14.00 -0.43
C LEU A 53 7.28 13.55 -0.71
N SER A 54 6.80 13.67 -1.95
CA SER A 54 5.46 13.23 -2.34
C SER A 54 5.27 11.72 -2.12
N LEU A 55 6.24 10.91 -2.54
CA LEU A 55 6.21 9.46 -2.35
C LEU A 55 6.27 9.08 -0.86
N ARG A 56 7.05 9.81 -0.06
CA ARG A 56 7.09 9.62 1.40
C ARG A 56 5.78 9.99 2.07
N GLN A 57 5.11 11.05 1.61
CA GLN A 57 3.84 11.50 2.15
C GLN A 57 2.73 10.46 2.01
N ILE A 58 2.73 9.69 0.94
CA ILE A 58 1.78 8.57 0.73
C ILE A 58 2.24 7.26 1.37
N GLY A 59 3.33 7.27 2.14
CA GLY A 59 3.78 6.14 2.94
C GLY A 59 4.67 5.13 2.21
N ILE A 60 5.14 5.43 0.98
CA ILE A 60 6.02 4.52 0.25
C ILE A 60 7.37 4.37 1.00
N PRO A 61 7.83 3.13 1.24
CA PRO A 61 9.13 2.85 1.86
C PRO A 61 10.30 3.41 1.04
N ILE A 62 11.37 3.76 1.73
CA ILE A 62 12.58 4.35 1.11
C ILE A 62 13.18 3.45 0.03
N GLU A 63 13.21 2.15 0.27
CA GLU A 63 13.72 1.14 -0.66
C GLU A 63 12.94 1.13 -1.97
N GLN A 64 11.62 1.25 -1.89
CA GLN A 64 10.77 1.34 -3.08
C GLN A 64 10.93 2.68 -3.81
N ILE A 65 11.04 3.80 -3.06
CA ILE A 65 11.32 5.11 -3.65
C ILE A 65 12.63 5.08 -4.43
N LYS A 66 13.65 4.42 -3.89
CA LYS A 66 14.95 4.26 -4.56
C LYS A 66 14.83 3.53 -5.90
N ILE A 67 14.02 2.48 -5.95
CA ILE A 67 13.73 1.77 -7.20
C ILE A 67 13.02 2.71 -8.18
N MET A 68 11.95 3.38 -7.74
CA MET A 68 11.15 4.29 -8.58
C MET A 68 11.95 5.45 -9.18
N ILE A 69 12.94 5.99 -8.44
CA ILE A 69 13.77 7.10 -8.93
C ILE A 69 14.79 6.62 -9.96
N ASN A 70 15.30 5.40 -9.80
CA ASN A 70 16.39 4.86 -10.62
C ASN A 70 15.91 4.03 -11.83
N THR A 71 14.63 3.68 -11.88
CA THR A 71 14.03 2.94 -13.00
C THR A 71 13.01 3.81 -13.73
N ASN A 72 12.82 3.58 -15.02
CA ASN A 72 11.75 4.21 -15.80
C ASN A 72 10.36 3.57 -15.54
N ASP A 73 10.22 2.82 -14.46
CA ASP A 73 9.08 1.95 -14.17
C ASP A 73 8.17 2.51 -13.06
N GLU A 74 8.24 3.84 -12.85
CA GLU A 74 7.51 4.53 -11.78
C GLU A 74 6.01 4.30 -11.83
N GLN A 75 5.43 4.38 -13.02
CA GLN A 75 3.98 4.21 -13.18
C GLN A 75 3.54 2.81 -12.72
N TYR A 76 4.23 1.77 -13.18
CA TYR A 76 3.93 0.39 -12.77
C TYR A 76 4.05 0.19 -11.25
N GLN A 77 5.09 0.75 -10.63
CA GLN A 77 5.28 0.65 -9.17
C GLN A 77 4.18 1.38 -8.39
N LEU A 78 3.72 2.54 -8.88
CA LEU A 78 2.61 3.28 -8.29
C LEU A 78 1.27 2.53 -8.44
N GLU A 79 1.00 1.96 -9.61
CA GLU A 79 -0.19 1.15 -9.86
C GLU A 79 -0.21 -0.08 -8.94
N LYS A 80 0.91 -0.78 -8.81
CA LYS A 80 1.06 -1.91 -7.88
C LYS A 80 0.80 -1.50 -6.43
N TYR A 81 1.39 -0.40 -5.98
CA TYR A 81 1.17 0.11 -4.62
C TYR A 81 -0.27 0.53 -4.38
N GLN A 82 -0.91 1.16 -5.38
CA GLN A 82 -2.34 1.49 -5.31
C GLN A 82 -3.20 0.22 -5.16
N GLN A 83 -2.88 -0.85 -5.89
CA GLN A 83 -3.61 -2.11 -5.79
C GLN A 83 -3.43 -2.76 -4.41
N GLU A 84 -2.22 -2.72 -3.84
CA GLU A 84 -1.96 -3.20 -2.48
C GLU A 84 -2.80 -2.43 -1.44
N LEU A 85 -2.90 -1.10 -1.57
CA LEU A 85 -3.73 -0.29 -0.70
C LEU A 85 -5.23 -0.62 -0.82
N ARG A 86 -5.72 -0.87 -2.05
CA ARG A 86 -7.11 -1.30 -2.28
C ARG A 86 -7.40 -2.64 -1.61
N ASN A 87 -6.49 -3.59 -1.72
CA ASN A 87 -6.61 -4.90 -1.08
C ASN A 87 -6.64 -4.76 0.46
N ASN A 88 -5.78 -3.92 1.03
CA ASN A 88 -5.76 -3.64 2.47
C ASN A 88 -7.06 -3.00 2.96
N ILE A 89 -7.65 -2.09 2.19
CA ILE A 89 -8.97 -1.50 2.49
C ILE A 89 -10.02 -2.59 2.53
N MET A 90 -10.07 -3.48 1.53
CA MET A 90 -11.04 -4.56 1.45
C MET A 90 -10.90 -5.54 2.63
N GLU A 91 -9.67 -5.93 2.99
CA GLU A 91 -9.42 -6.78 4.15
C GLU A 91 -9.81 -6.09 5.47
N THR A 92 -9.50 -4.80 5.58
CA THR A 92 -9.87 -4.03 6.78
C THR A 92 -11.38 -3.92 6.90
N GLN A 93 -12.10 -3.70 5.79
CA GLN A 93 -13.56 -3.67 5.79
C GLN A 93 -14.17 -5.01 6.22
N LYS A 94 -13.61 -6.14 5.74
CA LYS A 94 -14.04 -7.47 6.21
C LYS A 94 -13.89 -7.62 7.74
N LYS A 95 -12.77 -7.18 8.30
CA LYS A 95 -12.52 -7.23 9.75
C LYS A 95 -13.52 -6.37 10.53
N ILE A 96 -13.82 -5.17 10.04
CA ILE A 96 -14.81 -4.28 10.64
C ILE A 96 -16.19 -4.95 10.64
N ASN A 97 -16.59 -5.54 9.53
CA ASN A 97 -17.88 -6.24 9.45
C ASN A 97 -17.98 -7.41 10.44
N ILE A 98 -16.91 -8.19 10.60
CA ILE A 98 -16.87 -9.28 11.60
C ILE A 98 -17.02 -8.73 13.03
N ILE A 99 -16.31 -7.64 13.34
CA ILE A 99 -16.40 -6.98 14.65
C ILE A 99 -17.84 -6.48 14.89
N GLN A 100 -18.46 -5.87 13.86
CA GLN A 100 -19.82 -5.39 13.98
C GLN A 100 -20.81 -6.53 14.30
N ILE A 101 -20.71 -7.65 13.59
CA ILE A 101 -21.48 -8.85 13.85
C ILE A 101 -21.33 -9.34 15.29
N MET A 102 -20.08 -9.33 15.81
CA MET A 102 -19.80 -9.71 17.20
C MET A 102 -20.42 -8.75 18.22
N LEU A 103 -20.41 -7.45 17.92
CA LEU A 103 -20.99 -6.42 18.78
C LEU A 103 -22.50 -6.46 18.81
N ASP A 104 -23.15 -6.74 17.69
CA ASP A 104 -24.60 -6.80 17.56
C ASP A 104 -25.19 -8.08 18.21
N GLY A 105 -24.32 -9.05 18.56
CA GLY A 105 -24.76 -10.33 19.13
C GLY A 105 -25.54 -11.20 18.14
N GLU A 106 -25.63 -10.73 16.91
CA GLU A 106 -26.25 -11.44 15.80
C GLU A 106 -25.16 -12.25 15.10
N TYR A 107 -25.25 -13.57 15.23
CA TYR A 107 -24.50 -14.43 14.31
C TYR A 107 -25.13 -14.26 12.92
N PRO A 108 -24.34 -14.09 11.83
CA PRO A 108 -24.87 -13.76 10.51
C PRO A 108 -25.61 -14.92 9.83
N TYR A 109 -26.18 -15.80 10.62
CA TYR A 109 -26.89 -16.97 10.15
C TYR A 109 -28.35 -16.91 10.60
N ASP A 110 -29.16 -16.19 9.85
CA ASP A 110 -30.57 -16.49 9.83
C ASP A 110 -30.73 -17.83 9.10
N VAL A 111 -31.02 -18.87 9.88
CA VAL A 111 -31.33 -20.18 9.32
C VAL A 111 -32.79 -20.14 8.87
N PHE A 112 -33.01 -19.98 7.58
CA PHE A 112 -34.34 -20.12 6.97
C PHE A 112 -34.51 -21.57 6.50
N ILE A 113 -35.53 -22.24 7.02
CA ILE A 113 -35.98 -23.50 6.46
C ILE A 113 -36.91 -23.16 5.32
N LYS A 114 -36.54 -23.48 4.09
CA LYS A 114 -37.38 -23.33 2.90
C LYS A 114 -37.66 -24.70 2.29
N GLU A 115 -38.92 -25.04 2.15
CA GLU A 115 -39.27 -26.17 1.30
C GLU A 115 -39.01 -25.79 -0.15
N LEU A 116 -38.23 -26.59 -0.83
CA LEU A 116 -37.93 -26.42 -2.25
C LEU A 116 -38.59 -27.54 -3.01
N ASP A 117 -39.18 -27.21 -4.16
CA ASP A 117 -39.59 -28.23 -5.13
C ASP A 117 -38.36 -29.07 -5.59
N GLU A 118 -38.60 -30.15 -6.33
CA GLU A 118 -37.52 -30.99 -6.82
C GLU A 118 -36.42 -30.16 -7.50
N CYS A 119 -35.24 -30.17 -6.92
CA CYS A 119 -34.08 -29.44 -7.44
C CYS A 119 -32.82 -30.33 -7.47
N ILE A 120 -31.97 -30.07 -8.43
CA ILE A 120 -30.64 -30.72 -8.50
C ILE A 120 -29.72 -29.99 -7.54
N VAL A 121 -29.24 -30.69 -6.49
CA VAL A 121 -28.36 -30.11 -5.50
C VAL A 121 -26.91 -30.58 -5.74
N TYR A 122 -26.00 -29.64 -5.89
CA TYR A 122 -24.57 -29.88 -5.87
C TYR A 122 -24.04 -29.62 -4.48
N SER A 123 -23.45 -30.62 -3.84
CA SER A 123 -22.80 -30.45 -2.56
C SER A 123 -21.29 -30.37 -2.70
N ARG A 124 -20.66 -29.45 -1.96
CA ARG A 124 -19.22 -29.36 -1.84
C ARG A 124 -18.84 -29.49 -0.36
N ILE A 125 -17.98 -30.46 -0.08
CA ILE A 125 -17.45 -30.67 1.27
C ILE A 125 -16.07 -30.03 1.34
N ALA A 126 -15.83 -29.17 2.33
CA ALA A 126 -14.53 -28.61 2.62
C ALA A 126 -14.26 -28.71 4.12
N ARG A 127 -13.00 -28.95 4.48
CA ARG A 127 -12.55 -28.86 5.88
C ARG A 127 -12.27 -27.41 6.19
N ILE A 128 -12.89 -26.91 7.22
CA ILE A 128 -12.82 -25.51 7.63
C ILE A 128 -12.25 -25.48 9.04
N ASP A 129 -11.08 -24.87 9.19
CA ASP A 129 -10.36 -24.80 10.46
C ASP A 129 -10.59 -23.47 11.22
N SER A 130 -11.31 -22.53 10.60
CA SER A 130 -11.64 -21.23 11.22
C SER A 130 -12.92 -20.60 10.64
N ASN A 131 -13.58 -19.75 11.43
CA ASN A 131 -14.76 -19.02 10.98
C ASN A 131 -14.48 -18.10 9.76
N LEU A 132 -13.24 -17.62 9.63
CA LEU A 132 -12.84 -16.79 8.50
C LEU A 132 -12.84 -17.60 7.18
N GLN A 133 -12.34 -18.85 7.23
CA GLN A 133 -12.38 -19.77 6.10
C GLN A 133 -13.81 -20.18 5.73
N LEU A 134 -14.69 -20.30 6.73
CA LEU A 134 -16.10 -20.55 6.48
C LEU A 134 -16.75 -19.42 5.69
N TYR A 135 -16.49 -18.18 6.07
CA TYR A 135 -16.98 -17.00 5.36
C TYR A 135 -16.50 -16.96 3.91
N ASP A 136 -15.21 -17.14 3.70
CA ASP A 136 -14.62 -17.17 2.34
C ASP A 136 -15.18 -18.32 1.49
N PHE A 137 -15.42 -19.47 2.11
CA PHE A 137 -16.04 -20.64 1.46
C PHE A 137 -17.46 -20.34 1.00
N ILE A 138 -18.31 -19.75 1.87
CA ILE A 138 -19.68 -19.35 1.53
C ILE A 138 -19.68 -18.32 0.41
N GLN A 139 -18.88 -17.27 0.50
CA GLN A 139 -18.77 -16.25 -0.54
C GLN A 139 -18.28 -16.80 -1.88
N SER A 140 -17.44 -17.82 -1.86
CA SER A 140 -16.96 -18.47 -3.09
C SER A 140 -18.03 -19.34 -3.78
N THR A 141 -19.04 -19.78 -3.02
CA THR A 141 -20.17 -20.57 -3.54
C THR A 141 -21.31 -19.71 -4.06
N GLU A 142 -21.53 -18.53 -3.48
CA GLU A 142 -22.59 -17.60 -3.96
C GLU A 142 -22.29 -16.96 -5.32
N LYS A 143 -21.03 -16.87 -5.72
CA LYS A 143 -20.63 -16.28 -7.02
C LYS A 143 -20.78 -17.17 -8.23
N LYS A 144 -21.24 -18.40 -8.09
CA LYS A 144 -21.59 -19.25 -9.23
C LYS A 144 -23.10 -19.28 -9.36
N ASP A 145 -23.61 -18.42 -10.22
CA ASP A 145 -24.99 -18.42 -10.68
C ASP A 145 -25.39 -19.84 -11.13
N PHE A 146 -26.08 -20.56 -10.25
CA PHE A 146 -26.80 -21.78 -10.56
C PHE A 146 -28.29 -21.46 -10.68
N CYS A 147 -28.63 -20.61 -11.61
CA CYS A 147 -29.98 -20.49 -12.17
C CYS A 147 -29.86 -20.43 -13.69
N ARG A 148 -30.03 -21.54 -14.32
CA ARG A 148 -30.61 -21.66 -15.66
C ARG A 148 -31.87 -22.46 -15.53
#